data_cd66d20e90b9c3a14977755205173ebd
#
_entry.id   cd66d20e90b9c3a14977755205173ebd
#
_cell.length_a   1.000
_cell.length_b   1.000
_cell.length_c   1.000
_cell.angle_alpha   90.00
_cell.angle_beta   90.00
_cell.angle_gamma   90.00
#
_symmetry.space_group_name_H-M   'P 1'
#
loop_
_entity.id
_entity.type
_entity.pdbx_description
1 polymer ?
#
loop_
_entity_poly.entity_id
_entity_poly.type
_entity_poly.pdbx_seq_one_letter_code
_entity_poly.pdbx_strand_id
1 'polypeptide(L)'
;VLRAELTREEVADPLPALTGNTLVSLEVLHEACAATRERGCAAEVEESAPGVRCVAAVVPCRLPGTDAISCSMPVDQTTDAQARETGEPLAEATTDLAHRLRRAGIR
;
A
#
# COMPACT_ATOMS: atom_id res chain seq x y z
N VAL A 1 1.96 1.22 0.74
CA VAL A 1 0.77 2.06 0.97
C VAL A 1 1.02 3.13 2.03
N LEU A 2 1.64 2.80 3.15
CA LEU A 2 1.88 3.80 4.22
C LEU A 2 2.81 4.94 3.79
N ARG A 3 3.74 4.70 2.86
CA ARG A 3 4.58 5.76 2.31
C ARG A 3 3.79 6.84 1.58
N ALA A 4 2.60 6.51 1.06
CA ALA A 4 1.72 7.49 0.44
C ALA A 4 1.14 8.50 1.44
N GLU A 5 1.20 8.17 2.74
CA GLU A 5 0.78 9.05 3.82
C GLU A 5 1.89 9.99 4.30
N LEU A 6 3.12 9.78 3.84
CA LEU A 6 4.29 10.58 4.23
C LEU A 6 4.48 11.79 3.31
N THR A 7 5.05 12.85 3.86
CA THR A 7 5.51 13.97 3.05
C THR A 7 6.83 13.60 2.36
N ARG A 8 7.20 14.40 1.34
CA ARG A 8 8.42 14.16 0.58
C ARG A 8 9.67 14.17 1.46
N GLU A 9 9.70 15.03 2.47
CA GLU A 9 10.82 15.21 3.38
C GLU A 9 10.97 14.06 4.38
N GLU A 10 9.90 13.31 4.61
CA GLU A 10 9.89 12.19 5.55
C GLU A 10 10.43 10.89 4.94
N VAL A 11 10.70 10.87 3.65
CA VAL A 11 11.20 9.68 2.94
C VAL A 11 12.71 9.78 2.77
N ALA A 12 13.42 8.72 3.17
CA ALA A 12 14.88 8.65 3.06
C ALA A 12 15.36 8.65 1.59
N ASP A 13 16.50 9.29 1.35
CA ASP A 13 17.14 9.34 0.04
C ASP A 13 18.65 9.02 0.21
N PRO A 14 19.23 8.01 -0.45
CA PRO A 14 18.57 7.09 -1.39
C PRO A 14 17.79 5.98 -0.70
N LEU A 15 16.87 5.36 -1.45
CA LEU A 15 16.11 4.21 -0.98
C LEU A 15 16.91 2.93 -1.24
N PRO A 16 16.98 1.99 -0.27
CA PRO A 16 17.68 0.74 -0.47
C PRO A 16 16.94 -0.21 -1.41
N ALA A 17 17.67 -0.91 -2.26
CA ALA A 17 17.11 -1.93 -3.12
C ALA A 17 17.08 -3.28 -2.38
N LEU A 18 15.89 -3.89 -2.30
CA LEU A 18 15.70 -5.23 -1.71
C LEU A 18 15.65 -6.30 -2.80
N THR A 19 15.17 -5.94 -3.98
CA THR A 19 15.12 -6.78 -5.18
C THR A 19 15.44 -5.92 -6.40
N GLY A 20 15.50 -6.51 -7.59
CA GLY A 20 15.63 -5.76 -8.83
C GLY A 20 14.42 -4.90 -9.18
N ASN A 21 13.27 -5.15 -8.54
CA ASN A 21 12.03 -4.42 -8.77
C ASN A 21 11.76 -3.32 -7.73
N THR A 22 12.56 -3.23 -6.68
CA THR A 22 12.37 -2.22 -5.64
C THR A 22 12.44 -0.82 -6.22
N LEU A 23 11.48 0.04 -5.85
CA LEU A 23 11.50 1.45 -6.22
C LEU A 23 12.59 2.17 -5.41
N VAL A 24 13.64 2.59 -6.08
CA VAL A 24 14.78 3.27 -5.44
C VAL A 24 14.87 4.76 -5.77
N SER A 25 14.09 5.22 -6.74
CA SER A 25 13.98 6.62 -7.13
C SER A 25 12.85 7.31 -6.38
N LEU A 26 13.13 8.45 -5.75
CA LEU A 26 12.09 9.24 -5.07
C LEU A 26 11.03 9.72 -6.04
N GLU A 27 11.38 10.07 -7.28
CA GLU A 27 10.42 10.52 -8.28
C GLU A 27 9.42 9.42 -8.63
N VAL A 28 9.92 8.20 -8.90
CA VAL A 28 9.07 7.04 -9.19
C VAL A 28 8.21 6.68 -7.97
N LEU A 29 8.77 6.76 -6.77
CA LEU A 29 8.02 6.52 -5.54
C LEU A 29 6.89 7.54 -5.38
N HIS A 30 7.14 8.82 -5.63
CA HIS A 30 6.10 9.86 -5.54
C HIS A 30 4.98 9.63 -6.54
N GLU A 31 5.30 9.20 -7.76
CA GLU A 31 4.29 8.84 -8.75
C GLU A 31 3.44 7.65 -8.28
N ALA A 32 4.08 6.63 -7.74
CA ALA A 32 3.39 5.45 -7.19
C ALA A 32 2.49 5.83 -6.01
N CYS A 33 2.96 6.70 -5.13
CA CYS A 33 2.17 7.19 -3.99
C CYS A 33 0.97 8.02 -4.45
N ALA A 34 1.12 8.87 -5.45
CA ALA A 34 0.01 9.64 -6.02
C ALA A 34 -1.06 8.72 -6.60
N ALA A 35 -0.65 7.71 -7.36
CA ALA A 35 -1.58 6.72 -7.91
C ALA A 35 -2.29 5.93 -6.80
N THR A 36 -1.59 5.59 -5.72
CA THR A 36 -2.16 4.92 -4.56
C THR A 36 -3.24 5.76 -3.89
N ARG A 37 -3.00 7.06 -3.71
CA ARG A 37 -4.00 7.97 -3.13
C ARG A 37 -5.27 8.04 -3.97
N GLU A 38 -5.13 8.04 -5.30
CA GLU A 38 -6.27 8.08 -6.21
C GLU A 38 -7.08 6.77 -6.18
N ARG A 39 -6.40 5.62 -6.15
CA ARG A 39 -7.07 4.31 -6.18
C ARG A 39 -7.60 3.88 -4.82
N GLY A 40 -7.05 4.38 -3.73
CA GLY A 40 -7.36 3.92 -2.37
C GLY A 40 -6.64 2.63 -1.97
N CYS A 41 -5.82 2.06 -2.85
CA CYS A 41 -4.99 0.89 -2.56
C CYS A 41 -3.69 0.95 -3.35
N ALA A 42 -2.67 0.26 -2.84
CA ALA A 42 -1.38 0.11 -3.50
C ALA A 42 -1.17 -1.35 -3.92
N ALA A 43 -0.44 -1.55 -4.99
CA ALA A 43 -0.04 -2.89 -5.45
C ALA A 43 1.45 -2.89 -5.76
N GLU A 44 2.10 -4.02 -5.50
CA GLU A 44 3.51 -4.21 -5.86
C GLU A 44 3.74 -5.65 -6.33
N VAL A 45 4.77 -5.83 -7.14
CA VAL A 45 5.19 -7.15 -7.63
C VAL A 45 6.69 -7.30 -7.40
N GLU A 46 7.07 -8.18 -6.47
CA GLU A 46 8.46 -8.52 -6.18
C GLU A 46 9.35 -7.30 -5.83
N GLU A 47 8.78 -6.23 -5.26
CA GLU A 47 9.57 -5.06 -4.86
C GLU A 47 10.25 -5.26 -3.51
N SER A 48 9.69 -6.08 -2.64
CA SER A 48 10.25 -6.39 -1.31
C SER A 48 10.90 -7.77 -1.23
N ALA A 49 10.38 -8.74 -1.96
CA ALA A 49 10.89 -10.11 -1.98
C ALA A 49 10.54 -10.81 -3.29
N PRO A 50 11.45 -11.65 -3.84
CA PRO A 50 11.15 -12.48 -5.00
C PRO A 50 9.98 -13.42 -4.72
N GLY A 51 9.14 -13.65 -5.75
CA GLY A 51 8.02 -14.59 -5.67
C GLY A 51 6.79 -14.10 -4.94
N VAL A 52 6.81 -12.87 -4.41
CA VAL A 52 5.71 -12.29 -3.63
C VAL A 52 5.19 -11.03 -4.28
N ARG A 53 3.88 -10.93 -4.41
CA ARG A 53 3.19 -9.69 -4.76
C ARG A 53 2.18 -9.35 -3.68
N CYS A 54 1.89 -8.08 -3.48
CA CYS A 54 1.00 -7.61 -2.44
C CYS A 54 0.04 -6.55 -2.96
N VAL A 55 -1.13 -6.51 -2.34
CA VAL A 55 -2.08 -5.41 -2.46
C VAL A 55 -2.35 -4.92 -1.05
N ALA A 56 -2.36 -3.62 -0.83
CA ALA A 56 -2.55 -3.04 0.50
C ALA A 56 -3.44 -1.81 0.45
N ALA A 57 -4.16 -1.58 1.53
CA ALA A 57 -4.93 -0.35 1.72
C ALA A 57 -4.68 0.20 3.12
N VAL A 58 -4.62 1.51 3.23
CA VAL A 58 -4.48 2.19 4.52
C VAL A 58 -5.80 2.13 5.29
N VAL A 59 -5.71 2.01 6.62
CA VAL A 59 -6.86 2.17 7.49
C VAL A 59 -7.02 3.67 7.78
N PRO A 60 -8.05 4.35 7.22
CA PRO A 60 -8.17 5.81 7.28
C PRO A 60 -8.77 6.27 8.63
N CYS A 61 -8.20 5.80 9.74
CA CYS A 61 -8.62 6.17 11.08
C CYS A 61 -7.89 7.42 11.59
N ARG A 62 -6.60 7.53 11.26
CA ARG A 62 -5.74 8.66 11.63
C ARG A 62 -5.31 9.41 10.36
N LEU A 63 -5.01 10.69 10.49
CA LEU A 63 -4.53 11.53 9.40
C LEU A 63 -3.20 12.19 9.78
N PRO A 64 -2.07 11.83 9.16
CA PRO A 64 -1.96 10.78 8.13
C PRO A 64 -2.14 9.38 8.69
N GLY A 65 -2.53 8.42 7.82
CA GLY A 65 -2.72 7.04 8.21
C GLY A 65 -1.43 6.37 8.65
N THR A 66 -1.50 5.60 9.73
CA THR A 66 -0.36 4.89 10.31
C THR A 66 -0.49 3.38 10.25
N ASP A 67 -1.67 2.88 9.91
CA ASP A 67 -1.97 1.45 9.86
C ASP A 67 -2.48 1.06 8.48
N ALA A 68 -2.20 -0.16 8.07
CA ALA A 68 -2.65 -0.69 6.79
C ALA A 68 -2.94 -2.19 6.90
N ILE A 69 -3.77 -2.68 5.99
CA ILE A 69 -4.00 -4.12 5.81
C ILE A 69 -3.44 -4.49 4.45
N SER A 70 -2.70 -5.59 4.36
CA SER A 70 -2.16 -6.08 3.10
C SER A 70 -2.52 -7.55 2.88
N CYS A 71 -2.62 -7.91 1.60
CA CYS A 71 -2.71 -9.29 1.14
C CYS A 71 -1.44 -9.63 0.39
N SER A 72 -0.70 -10.63 0.88
CA SER A 72 0.47 -11.17 0.18
C SER A 72 0.05 -12.39 -0.63
N MET A 73 0.50 -12.47 -1.87
CA MET A 73 0.10 -13.52 -2.81
C MET A 73 1.33 -14.07 -3.53
N PRO A 74 1.37 -15.37 -3.86
CA PRO A 74 2.44 -15.90 -4.68
C PRO A 74 2.30 -15.44 -6.14
N VAL A 75 3.39 -14.94 -6.70
CA VAL A 75 3.41 -14.40 -8.07
C VAL A 75 3.01 -15.45 -9.10
N ASP A 76 3.52 -16.68 -8.94
CA ASP A 76 3.28 -17.79 -9.88
C ASP A 76 1.85 -18.37 -9.83
N GLN A 77 1.04 -17.98 -8.84
CA GLN A 77 -0.33 -18.47 -8.65
C GLN A 77 -1.37 -17.34 -8.75
N THR A 78 -0.95 -16.12 -9.03
CA THR A 78 -1.84 -14.95 -9.01
C THR A 78 -1.70 -14.15 -10.29
N THR A 79 -2.81 -13.98 -11.02
CA THR A 79 -2.84 -13.13 -12.22
C THR A 79 -2.93 -11.66 -11.85
N ASP A 80 -2.60 -10.77 -12.78
CA ASP A 80 -2.77 -9.32 -12.58
C ASP A 80 -4.23 -8.96 -12.34
N ALA A 81 -5.17 -9.66 -13.01
CA ALA A 81 -6.59 -9.45 -12.81
C ALA A 81 -7.03 -9.80 -11.38
N GLN A 82 -6.58 -10.96 -10.87
CA GLN A 82 -6.87 -11.39 -9.49
C GLN A 82 -6.32 -10.39 -8.46
N ALA A 83 -5.11 -9.88 -8.67
CA ALA A 83 -4.53 -8.88 -7.79
C ALA A 83 -5.33 -7.57 -7.81
N ARG A 84 -5.75 -7.11 -8.99
CA ARG A 84 -6.58 -5.89 -9.11
C ARG A 84 -7.94 -6.07 -8.44
N GLU A 85 -8.55 -7.23 -8.58
CA GLU A 85 -9.85 -7.55 -7.96
C GLU A 85 -9.79 -7.56 -6.44
N THR A 86 -8.61 -7.73 -5.85
CA THR A 86 -8.42 -7.71 -4.40
C THR A 86 -8.45 -6.27 -3.84
N GLY A 87 -8.06 -5.29 -4.64
CA GLY A 87 -7.87 -3.91 -4.17
C GLY A 87 -9.14 -3.23 -3.67
N GLU A 88 -10.24 -3.30 -4.42
CA GLU A 88 -11.48 -2.64 -4.05
C GLU A 88 -12.12 -3.21 -2.78
N PRO A 89 -12.31 -4.53 -2.64
CA PRO A 89 -12.79 -5.10 -1.39
C PRO A 89 -11.88 -4.79 -0.20
N LEU A 90 -10.57 -4.74 -0.40
CA LEU A 90 -9.63 -4.42 0.66
C LEU A 90 -9.77 -2.97 1.12
N ALA A 91 -9.91 -2.02 0.18
CA ALA A 91 -10.14 -0.61 0.49
C ALA A 91 -11.47 -0.41 1.21
N GLU A 92 -12.52 -1.12 0.82
CA GLU A 92 -13.82 -1.10 1.52
C GLU A 92 -13.69 -1.64 2.95
N ALA A 93 -12.97 -2.74 3.12
CA ALA A 93 -12.76 -3.36 4.43
C ALA A 93 -11.99 -2.43 5.37
N THR A 94 -10.95 -1.75 4.91
CA THR A 94 -10.18 -0.81 5.73
C THR A 94 -10.99 0.42 6.09
N THR A 95 -11.84 0.90 5.20
CA THR A 95 -12.75 2.03 5.47
C THR A 95 -13.79 1.65 6.54
N ASP A 96 -14.38 0.46 6.43
CA ASP A 96 -15.32 -0.06 7.41
C ASP A 96 -14.64 -0.23 8.79
N LEU A 97 -13.44 -0.77 8.81
CA LEU A 97 -12.65 -0.91 10.03
C LEU A 97 -12.41 0.45 10.68
N ALA A 98 -12.05 1.46 9.90
CA ALA A 98 -11.83 2.82 10.42
C ALA A 98 -13.08 3.37 11.09
N HIS A 99 -14.27 3.18 10.49
CA HIS A 99 -15.53 3.58 11.09
C HIS A 99 -15.80 2.86 12.41
N ARG A 100 -15.54 1.56 12.47
CA ARG A 100 -15.70 0.77 13.68
C ARG A 100 -14.77 1.20 14.79
N LEU A 101 -13.51 1.49 14.46
CA LEU A 101 -12.51 1.98 15.40
C LEU A 101 -12.93 3.33 15.99
N ARG A 102 -13.40 4.25 15.16
CA ARG A 102 -13.89 5.57 15.64
C ARG A 102 -15.09 5.43 16.58
N ARG A 103 -16.04 4.55 16.24
CA ARG A 103 -17.19 4.28 17.11
C ARG A 103 -16.78 3.68 18.45
N ALA A 104 -15.67 2.94 18.48
CA ALA A 104 -15.10 2.40 19.71
C ALA A 104 -14.23 3.40 20.47
N GLY A 105 -14.11 4.65 19.98
CA GLY A 105 -13.32 5.70 20.62
C GLY A 105 -11.83 5.67 20.30
N ILE A 106 -11.42 4.86 19.32
CA ILE A 106 -10.01 4.75 18.89
C ILE A 106 -9.73 5.79 17.81
N ARG A 107 -8.66 6.57 18.03
CA ARG A 107 -8.24 7.64 17.13
C ARG A 107 -6.73 7.62 16.89
#